data_ef3ea57d1bc6026c89d0ea2357e887c1
#
_entry.id   ef3ea57d1bc6026c89d0ea2357e887c1
#
_cell.length_a   1.000
_cell.length_b   1.000
_cell.length_c   1.000
_cell.angle_alpha   90.00
_cell.angle_beta   90.00
_cell.angle_gamma   90.00
#
_symmetry.space_group_name_H-M   'P 1'
#
loop_
_entity.id
_entity.type
_entity.pdbx_description
1 polymer ?
#
loop_
_entity_poly.entity_id
_entity_poly.type
_entity_poly.pdbx_seq_one_letter_code
_entity_poly.pdbx_strand_id
1 'polypeptide(L)'
;MAKRLNRSRGNFSLDIDLISAFGGEVPEDIALAFGQEIIDRILERTESNVGSDDKRYQNYSEEYADTLDFMAAGKSRTNPNLDLTGDMLADIDILEASPGKITIGFSDTLQRDKAYNHHTGDTVPRRPFLDLPDEVYRSIVNDFKSDIERREESDSGPTAATVSLLELLGRIDGES
;
A
#
# COMPACT_ATOMS: atom_id res chain seq x y z
N MET A 1 3.92 12.95 10.35
CA MET A 1 4.13 12.25 9.07
C MET A 1 3.59 10.83 9.24
N ALA A 2 2.54 10.44 8.52
CA ALA A 2 1.82 9.17 8.78
C ALA A 2 2.55 7.90 8.28
N LYS A 3 3.59 8.02 7.49
CA LYS A 3 4.39 6.89 6.99
C LYS A 3 5.88 7.10 7.24
N ARG A 4 6.60 6.02 7.53
CA ARG A 4 8.04 6.01 7.78
C ARG A 4 8.68 4.76 7.18
N LEU A 5 9.62 4.95 6.27
CA LEU A 5 10.44 3.85 5.77
C LEU A 5 11.61 3.58 6.72
N ASN A 6 11.67 2.36 7.24
CA ASN A 6 12.81 1.86 8.01
C ASN A 6 13.87 1.32 7.04
N ARG A 7 15.03 1.95 7.00
CA ARG A 7 16.13 1.63 6.05
C ARG A 7 17.29 0.88 6.71
N SER A 8 17.04 0.10 7.74
CA SER A 8 18.09 -0.78 8.25
C SER A 8 18.02 -2.14 7.54
N ARG A 9 19.20 -2.71 7.18
CA ARG A 9 19.26 -3.99 6.45
C ARG A 9 18.50 -5.10 7.18
N GLY A 10 18.62 -5.17 8.50
CA GLY A 10 17.94 -6.18 9.33
C GLY A 10 16.45 -5.93 9.57
N ASN A 11 15.94 -4.73 9.23
CA ASN A 11 14.55 -4.34 9.44
C ASN A 11 14.11 -3.36 8.35
N PHE A 12 14.09 -3.83 7.10
CA PHE A 12 13.67 -3.03 5.96
C PHE A 12 12.15 -3.14 5.79
N SER A 13 11.41 -2.09 6.18
CA SER A 13 9.95 -2.07 6.22
C SER A 13 9.39 -0.65 6.03
N LEU A 14 8.15 -0.57 5.62
CA LEU A 14 7.35 0.65 5.58
C LEU A 14 6.35 0.62 6.75
N ASP A 15 6.56 1.47 7.74
CA ASP A 15 5.66 1.66 8.86
C ASP A 15 4.67 2.78 8.58
N ILE A 16 3.38 2.53 8.82
CA ILE A 16 2.29 3.50 8.62
C ILE A 16 1.55 3.68 9.95
N ASP A 17 1.51 4.92 10.43
CA ASP A 17 0.72 5.35 11.57
C ASP A 17 -0.69 5.70 11.09
N LEU A 18 -1.64 4.79 11.34
CA LEU A 18 -3.04 4.95 10.92
C LEU A 18 -3.74 6.06 11.69
N ILE A 19 -3.39 6.25 12.97
CA ILE A 19 -3.97 7.33 13.78
C ILE A 19 -3.63 8.69 13.17
N SER A 20 -2.36 8.89 12.78
CA SER A 20 -1.95 10.11 12.07
C SER A 20 -2.55 10.22 10.66
N ALA A 21 -2.78 9.10 9.96
CA ALA A 21 -3.33 9.09 8.61
C ALA A 21 -4.82 9.41 8.61
N PHE A 22 -5.60 8.76 9.50
CA PHE A 22 -7.06 8.81 9.50
C PHE A 22 -7.66 9.76 10.55
N GLY A 23 -6.86 10.19 11.53
CA GLY A 23 -7.32 11.04 12.63
C GLY A 23 -7.86 10.26 13.84
N GLY A 24 -7.76 8.93 13.82
CA GLY A 24 -8.18 8.01 14.87
C GLY A 24 -7.86 6.56 14.52
N GLU A 25 -8.19 5.64 15.41
CA GLU A 25 -8.11 4.21 15.14
C GLU A 25 -9.11 3.80 14.06
N VAL A 26 -8.74 2.84 13.23
CA VAL A 26 -9.59 2.26 12.19
C VAL A 26 -9.86 0.77 12.49
N PRO A 27 -10.99 0.22 12.05
CA PRO A 27 -11.25 -1.22 12.13
C PRO A 27 -10.12 -2.04 11.47
N GLU A 28 -9.82 -3.21 12.02
CA GLU A 28 -8.71 -4.06 11.54
C GLU A 28 -8.88 -4.49 10.09
N ASP A 29 -10.11 -4.77 9.65
CA ASP A 29 -10.42 -5.10 8.25
C ASP A 29 -10.12 -3.93 7.30
N ILE A 30 -10.38 -2.70 7.74
CA ILE A 30 -10.00 -1.48 7.00
C ILE A 30 -8.49 -1.32 6.99
N ALA A 31 -7.81 -1.56 8.12
CA ALA A 31 -6.36 -1.49 8.20
C ALA A 31 -5.71 -2.48 7.21
N LEU A 32 -6.18 -3.73 7.17
CA LEU A 32 -5.69 -4.75 6.24
C LEU A 32 -5.95 -4.37 4.77
N ALA A 33 -7.18 -3.93 4.45
CA ALA A 33 -7.52 -3.51 3.09
C ALA A 33 -6.68 -2.31 2.64
N PHE A 34 -6.44 -1.33 3.52
CA PHE A 34 -5.57 -0.19 3.25
C PHE A 34 -4.11 -0.63 3.03
N GLY A 35 -3.59 -1.55 3.85
CA GLY A 35 -2.25 -2.10 3.68
C GLY A 35 -2.09 -2.83 2.34
N GLN A 36 -3.10 -3.61 1.93
CA GLN A 36 -3.10 -4.29 0.64
C GLN A 36 -3.11 -3.30 -0.53
N GLU A 37 -3.92 -2.25 -0.48
CA GLU A 37 -3.92 -1.20 -1.53
C GLU A 37 -2.55 -0.51 -1.65
N ILE A 38 -1.85 -0.29 -0.53
CA ILE A 38 -0.48 0.26 -0.55
C ILE A 38 0.47 -0.70 -1.26
N ILE A 39 0.40 -2.02 -0.95
CA ILE A 39 1.22 -3.04 -1.61
C ILE A 39 0.92 -3.08 -3.11
N ASP A 40 -0.34 -3.16 -3.49
CA ASP A 40 -0.76 -3.24 -4.89
C ASP A 40 -0.26 -2.01 -5.68
N ARG A 41 -0.33 -0.83 -5.09
CA ARG A 41 0.17 0.40 -5.72
C ARG A 41 1.70 0.43 -5.84
N ILE A 42 2.42 -0.13 -4.87
CA ILE A 42 3.88 -0.31 -4.93
C ILE A 42 4.24 -1.25 -6.09
N LEU A 43 3.55 -2.39 -6.20
CA LEU A 43 3.78 -3.39 -7.24
C LEU A 43 3.47 -2.83 -8.64
N GLU A 44 2.32 -2.18 -8.83
CA GLU A 44 1.93 -1.54 -10.09
C GLU A 44 2.97 -0.52 -10.58
N ARG A 45 3.47 0.32 -9.68
CA ARG A 45 4.50 1.31 -10.00
C ARG A 45 5.83 0.66 -10.36
N THR A 46 6.22 -0.37 -9.63
CA THR A 46 7.45 -1.13 -9.87
C THR A 46 7.39 -1.83 -11.22
N GLU A 47 6.27 -2.46 -11.56
CA GLU A 47 6.04 -3.08 -12.87
C GLU A 47 6.07 -2.06 -14.01
N SER A 48 5.57 -0.86 -13.77
CA SER A 48 5.62 0.27 -14.71
C SER A 48 7.00 0.94 -14.78
N ASN A 49 8.03 0.39 -14.13
CA ASN A 49 9.39 0.93 -14.10
C ASN A 49 9.49 2.33 -13.46
N VAL A 50 8.67 2.60 -12.43
CA VAL A 50 8.61 3.88 -11.73
C VAL A 50 8.85 3.67 -10.23
N GLY A 51 9.83 4.38 -9.69
CA GLY A 51 10.20 4.31 -8.28
C GLY A 51 9.29 5.11 -7.35
N SER A 52 9.52 4.96 -6.06
CA SER A 52 8.83 5.74 -5.02
C SER A 52 9.20 7.24 -5.05
N ASP A 53 10.21 7.62 -5.82
CA ASP A 53 10.64 9.01 -6.06
C ASP A 53 10.12 9.58 -7.40
N ASP A 54 9.10 8.94 -8.01
CA ASP A 54 8.50 9.28 -9.31
C ASP A 54 9.46 9.26 -10.49
N LYS A 55 10.62 8.62 -10.33
CA LYS A 55 11.61 8.50 -11.40
C LYS A 55 11.57 7.11 -12.00
N ARG A 56 11.87 7.03 -13.29
CA ARG A 56 12.12 5.73 -13.94
C ARG A 56 13.39 5.11 -13.39
N TYR A 57 13.38 3.80 -13.23
CA TYR A 57 14.57 3.07 -12.82
C TYR A 57 15.67 3.15 -13.86
N GLN A 58 16.91 3.18 -13.39
CA GLN A 58 18.07 3.04 -14.26
C GLN A 58 18.07 1.67 -14.94
N ASN A 59 18.31 1.65 -16.26
CA ASN A 59 18.41 0.41 -17.04
C ASN A 59 19.37 -0.59 -16.40
N TYR A 60 19.18 -1.86 -16.70
CA TYR A 60 20.16 -2.88 -16.36
C TYR A 60 21.46 -2.64 -17.13
N SER A 61 22.60 -2.99 -16.52
CA SER A 61 23.89 -2.93 -17.21
C SER A 61 23.93 -3.94 -18.35
N GLU A 62 24.78 -3.69 -19.36
CA GLU A 62 25.00 -4.63 -20.46
C GLU A 62 25.49 -5.99 -19.94
N GLU A 63 26.50 -5.94 -19.07
CA GLU A 63 27.08 -7.13 -18.46
C GLU A 63 26.03 -8.00 -17.75
N TYR A 64 25.07 -7.39 -17.01
CA TYR A 64 24.00 -8.13 -16.35
C TYR A 64 22.97 -8.66 -17.36
N ALA A 65 22.61 -7.86 -18.36
CA ALA A 65 21.65 -8.25 -19.39
C ALA A 65 22.15 -9.40 -20.28
N ASP A 66 23.48 -9.57 -20.40
CA ASP A 66 24.12 -10.65 -21.14
C ASP A 66 24.24 -11.95 -20.33
N THR A 67 23.80 -11.99 -19.08
CA THR A 67 23.81 -13.23 -18.29
C THR A 67 22.75 -14.22 -18.79
N LEU A 68 23.05 -15.51 -18.68
CA LEU A 68 22.13 -16.59 -19.09
C LEU A 68 20.80 -16.50 -18.33
N ASP A 69 20.83 -16.19 -17.05
CA ASP A 69 19.63 -16.07 -16.21
C ASP A 69 18.73 -14.92 -16.66
N PHE A 70 19.32 -13.78 -17.02
CA PHE A 70 18.56 -12.64 -17.53
C PHE A 70 17.89 -12.95 -18.88
N MET A 71 18.64 -13.57 -19.78
CA MET A 71 18.13 -13.97 -21.11
C MET A 71 17.04 -15.04 -20.98
N ALA A 72 17.26 -16.05 -20.12
CA ALA A 72 16.28 -17.10 -19.87
C ALA A 72 14.97 -16.57 -19.25
N ALA A 73 15.05 -15.53 -18.44
CA ALA A 73 13.88 -14.86 -17.87
C ALA A 73 13.11 -13.98 -18.89
N GLY A 74 13.60 -13.82 -20.13
CA GLY A 74 12.96 -13.05 -21.18
C GLY A 74 12.80 -11.56 -20.86
N LYS A 75 13.68 -11.01 -20.02
CA LYS A 75 13.58 -9.64 -19.54
C LYS A 75 14.15 -8.61 -20.51
N SER A 76 13.67 -7.40 -20.43
CA SER A 76 14.18 -6.27 -21.19
C SER A 76 15.17 -5.44 -20.38
N ARG A 77 16.34 -5.15 -20.96
CA ARG A 77 17.35 -4.28 -20.38
C ARG A 77 16.80 -2.89 -20.06
N THR A 78 15.88 -2.40 -20.88
CA THR A 78 15.34 -1.04 -20.80
C THR A 78 14.06 -0.92 -19.95
N ASN A 79 13.60 -2.05 -19.41
CA ASN A 79 12.42 -2.08 -18.53
C ASN A 79 12.73 -2.83 -17.20
N PRO A 80 13.55 -2.26 -16.31
CA PRO A 80 13.90 -2.88 -15.05
C PRO A 80 12.71 -2.79 -14.07
N ASN A 81 11.98 -3.86 -13.93
CA ASN A 81 10.81 -3.97 -13.05
C ASN A 81 11.11 -4.70 -11.72
N LEU A 82 12.36 -4.95 -11.37
CA LEU A 82 12.84 -5.68 -10.18
C LEU A 82 12.33 -7.13 -10.06
N ASP A 83 11.77 -7.67 -11.11
CA ASP A 83 11.14 -8.98 -11.15
C ASP A 83 11.94 -9.93 -12.08
N LEU A 84 13.09 -10.46 -11.60
CA LEU A 84 13.82 -11.48 -12.36
C LEU A 84 13.21 -12.87 -12.16
N THR A 85 12.96 -13.26 -10.89
CA THR A 85 12.35 -14.54 -10.51
C THR A 85 10.95 -14.37 -9.92
N GLY A 86 10.50 -13.15 -9.66
CA GLY A 86 9.24 -12.86 -8.97
C GLY A 86 9.32 -12.93 -7.45
N ASP A 87 10.25 -13.70 -6.90
CA ASP A 87 10.28 -14.05 -5.48
C ASP A 87 10.36 -12.83 -4.55
N MET A 88 11.17 -11.82 -4.91
CA MET A 88 11.36 -10.65 -4.05
C MET A 88 10.09 -9.80 -3.92
N LEU A 89 9.42 -9.53 -5.03
CA LEU A 89 8.20 -8.72 -5.02
C LEU A 89 7.01 -9.51 -4.48
N ALA A 90 6.97 -10.82 -4.69
CA ALA A 90 5.95 -11.71 -4.15
C ALA A 90 6.04 -11.90 -2.62
N ASP A 91 7.20 -11.60 -2.01
CA ASP A 91 7.40 -11.67 -0.55
C ASP A 91 7.04 -10.37 0.19
N ILE A 92 6.56 -9.34 -0.53
CA ILE A 92 6.04 -8.13 0.11
C ILE A 92 4.70 -8.46 0.75
N ASP A 93 4.59 -8.24 2.07
CA ASP A 93 3.39 -8.58 2.83
C ASP A 93 3.17 -7.61 3.99
N ILE A 94 1.98 -7.67 4.59
CA ILE A 94 1.64 -6.98 5.82
C ILE A 94 2.18 -7.80 6.99
N LEU A 95 3.28 -7.35 7.60
CA LEU A 95 3.93 -8.03 8.72
C LEU A 95 3.20 -7.80 10.04
N GLU A 96 2.54 -6.65 10.18
CA GLU A 96 1.76 -6.25 11.35
C GLU A 96 0.59 -5.40 10.89
N ALA A 97 -0.61 -5.69 11.39
CA ALA A 97 -1.79 -4.84 11.26
C ALA A 97 -2.49 -4.71 12.59
N SER A 98 -2.84 -3.49 12.96
CA SER A 98 -3.63 -3.15 14.14
C SER A 98 -4.45 -1.88 13.87
N PRO A 99 -5.44 -1.54 14.71
CA PRO A 99 -6.24 -0.32 14.50
C PRO A 99 -5.46 0.99 14.41
N GLY A 100 -4.23 1.01 14.95
CA GLY A 100 -3.38 2.21 14.95
C GLY A 100 -2.17 2.15 14.04
N LYS A 101 -1.80 0.96 13.51
CA LYS A 101 -0.53 0.79 12.79
C LYS A 101 -0.55 -0.34 11.77
N ILE A 102 0.15 -0.13 10.65
CA ILE A 102 0.51 -1.18 9.70
C ILE A 102 2.01 -1.16 9.48
N THR A 103 2.61 -2.35 9.37
CA THR A 103 3.99 -2.54 8.91
C THR A 103 3.98 -3.43 7.66
N ILE A 104 4.48 -2.91 6.54
CA ILE A 104 4.65 -3.63 5.28
C ILE A 104 6.13 -3.94 5.11
N GLY A 105 6.46 -5.17 4.73
CA GLY A 105 7.85 -5.59 4.58
C GLY A 105 7.99 -6.97 3.96
N PHE A 106 9.02 -7.69 4.36
CA PHE A 106 9.42 -8.98 3.82
C PHE A 106 9.50 -10.02 4.91
N SER A 107 8.87 -11.17 4.73
CA SER A 107 8.91 -12.30 5.65
C SER A 107 10.22 -13.10 5.52
N ASP A 108 10.74 -13.25 4.30
CA ASP A 108 12.00 -13.93 4.03
C ASP A 108 13.20 -12.99 4.12
N THR A 109 14.21 -13.39 4.90
CA THR A 109 15.43 -12.61 5.13
C THR A 109 16.23 -12.33 3.84
N LEU A 110 16.30 -13.31 2.93
CA LEU A 110 17.03 -13.18 1.68
C LEU A 110 16.32 -12.18 0.74
N GLN A 111 14.99 -12.23 0.67
CA GLN A 111 14.20 -11.30 -0.14
C GLN A 111 14.28 -9.88 0.44
N ARG A 112 14.23 -9.75 1.76
CA ARG A 112 14.42 -8.48 2.44
C ARG A 112 15.79 -7.85 2.15
N ASP A 113 16.86 -8.63 2.18
CA ASP A 113 18.22 -8.14 1.91
C ASP A 113 18.39 -7.74 0.44
N LYS A 114 17.81 -8.48 -0.50
CA LYS A 114 17.73 -8.09 -1.92
C LYS A 114 16.99 -6.78 -2.09
N ALA A 115 15.81 -6.67 -1.47
CA ALA A 115 14.97 -5.48 -1.51
C ALA A 115 15.68 -4.25 -0.95
N TYR A 116 16.36 -4.38 0.19
CA TYR A 116 17.20 -3.33 0.78
C TYR A 116 18.27 -2.86 -0.20
N ASN A 117 19.02 -3.79 -0.82
CA ASN A 117 20.08 -3.46 -1.77
C ASN A 117 19.54 -2.69 -2.99
N HIS A 118 18.42 -3.13 -3.55
CA HIS A 118 17.78 -2.42 -4.66
C HIS A 118 17.25 -1.05 -4.26
N HIS A 119 16.60 -0.95 -3.12
CA HIS A 119 16.03 0.32 -2.67
C HIS A 119 17.09 1.36 -2.34
N THR A 120 18.18 0.95 -1.68
CA THR A 120 19.25 1.86 -1.23
C THR A 120 20.34 2.10 -2.29
N GLY A 121 20.58 1.13 -3.16
CA GLY A 121 21.67 1.13 -4.11
C GLY A 121 23.01 0.71 -3.49
N ASP A 122 22.99 -0.10 -2.42
CA ASP A 122 24.19 -0.50 -1.69
C ASP A 122 25.15 -1.36 -2.55
N THR A 123 24.62 -2.35 -3.24
CA THR A 123 25.43 -3.29 -4.09
C THR A 123 24.98 -3.32 -5.55
N VAL A 124 23.86 -2.68 -5.88
CA VAL A 124 23.26 -2.65 -7.22
C VAL A 124 22.76 -1.22 -7.49
N PRO A 125 22.46 -0.84 -8.75
CA PRO A 125 21.87 0.47 -9.04
C PRO A 125 20.63 0.74 -8.20
N ARG A 126 20.56 1.93 -7.62
CA ARG A 126 19.45 2.34 -6.75
C ARG A 126 18.13 2.36 -7.52
N ARG A 127 17.15 1.61 -7.01
CA ARG A 127 15.77 1.53 -7.51
C ARG A 127 14.82 1.55 -6.32
N PRO A 128 14.46 2.74 -5.79
CA PRO A 128 13.62 2.85 -4.60
C PRO A 128 12.17 2.47 -4.96
N PHE A 129 11.60 1.47 -4.27
CA PHE A 129 10.26 0.96 -4.56
C PHE A 129 9.36 0.80 -3.33
N LEU A 130 9.93 0.43 -2.16
CA LEU A 130 9.14 0.17 -0.95
C LEU A 130 8.73 1.49 -0.27
N ASP A 131 7.99 2.29 -0.96
CA ASP A 131 7.31 3.51 -0.50
C ASP A 131 6.42 4.04 -1.64
N LEU A 132 5.60 5.01 -1.35
CA LEU A 132 4.79 5.74 -2.33
C LEU A 132 5.10 7.24 -2.28
N PRO A 133 5.03 7.96 -3.41
CA PRO A 133 5.02 9.41 -3.40
C PRO A 133 3.91 9.95 -2.50
N ASP A 134 4.15 11.06 -1.82
CA ASP A 134 3.21 11.61 -0.84
C ASP A 134 1.84 11.95 -1.44
N GLU A 135 1.80 12.32 -2.71
CA GLU A 135 0.54 12.62 -3.42
C GLU A 135 -0.30 11.35 -3.63
N VAL A 136 0.34 10.27 -4.10
CA VAL A 136 -0.32 8.96 -4.29
C VAL A 136 -0.81 8.42 -2.95
N TYR A 137 0.04 8.47 -1.92
CA TYR A 137 -0.34 8.05 -0.57
C TYR A 137 -1.55 8.81 -0.02
N ARG A 138 -1.56 10.16 -0.17
CA ARG A 138 -2.69 10.99 0.29
C ARG A 138 -3.98 10.69 -0.47
N SER A 139 -3.90 10.39 -1.78
CA SER A 139 -5.09 9.99 -2.54
C SER A 139 -5.70 8.73 -1.95
N ILE A 140 -4.91 7.68 -1.70
CA ILE A 140 -5.39 6.43 -1.10
C ILE A 140 -6.02 6.70 0.29
N VAL A 141 -5.36 7.50 1.14
CA VAL A 141 -5.91 7.87 2.46
C VAL A 141 -7.27 8.55 2.34
N ASN A 142 -7.42 9.48 1.39
CA ASN A 142 -8.68 10.20 1.20
C ASN A 142 -9.80 9.28 0.68
N ASP A 143 -9.49 8.36 -0.22
CA ASP A 143 -10.45 7.38 -0.73
C ASP A 143 -10.97 6.49 0.40
N PHE A 144 -10.08 5.98 1.24
CA PHE A 144 -10.45 5.16 2.41
C PHE A 144 -11.22 5.96 3.47
N LYS A 145 -10.89 7.23 3.71
CA LYS A 145 -11.68 8.10 4.60
C LYS A 145 -13.12 8.24 4.13
N SER A 146 -13.31 8.49 2.84
CA SER A 146 -14.64 8.61 2.25
C SER A 146 -15.42 7.29 2.34
N ASP A 147 -14.74 6.14 2.28
CA ASP A 147 -15.37 4.83 2.44
C ASP A 147 -15.79 4.57 3.89
N ILE A 148 -14.97 4.97 4.87
CA ILE A 148 -15.30 4.88 6.30
C ILE A 148 -16.52 5.74 6.61
N GLU A 149 -16.51 7.00 6.18
CA GLU A 149 -17.63 7.95 6.38
C GLU A 149 -18.94 7.39 5.81
N ARG A 150 -18.90 6.81 4.60
CA ARG A 150 -20.10 6.18 3.99
C ARG A 150 -20.61 4.96 4.76
N ARG A 151 -19.73 4.16 5.36
CA ARG A 151 -20.12 3.03 6.18
C ARG A 151 -20.78 3.48 7.47
N GLU A 152 -20.24 4.50 8.14
CA GLU A 152 -20.80 5.07 9.37
C GLU A 152 -22.19 5.69 9.12
N GLU A 153 -22.39 6.37 8.00
CA GLU A 153 -23.70 6.91 7.60
C GLU A 153 -24.71 5.78 7.34
N SER A 154 -24.28 4.68 6.71
CA SER A 154 -25.14 3.53 6.40
C SER A 154 -25.54 2.74 7.66
N ASP A 155 -24.65 2.66 8.64
CA ASP A 155 -24.86 1.92 9.90
C ASP A 155 -25.66 2.76 10.92
N SER A 156 -25.72 4.08 10.73
CA SER A 156 -26.43 5.02 11.61
C SER A 156 -27.96 4.91 11.51
N GLY A 157 -28.54 4.08 10.63
CA GLY A 157 -29.96 3.88 10.45
C GLY A 157 -30.78 5.19 10.31
N PRO A 158 -32.06 5.17 10.01
CA PRO A 158 -32.84 6.40 9.91
C PRO A 158 -32.75 7.17 11.25
N THR A 159 -32.22 8.40 11.19
CA THR A 159 -32.06 9.26 12.37
C THR A 159 -33.36 9.33 13.16
N ALA A 160 -33.26 9.47 14.49
CA ALA A 160 -34.44 9.59 15.37
C ALA A 160 -35.49 10.58 14.85
N ALA A 161 -35.08 11.59 14.06
CA ALA A 161 -35.95 12.52 13.37
C ALA A 161 -36.79 11.84 12.26
N THR A 162 -36.20 10.89 11.50
CA THR A 162 -36.90 10.15 10.42
C THR A 162 -37.89 9.14 11.00
N VAL A 163 -37.54 8.48 12.10
CA VAL A 163 -38.42 7.57 12.84
C VAL A 163 -39.58 8.33 13.41
N SER A 164 -39.34 9.54 14.01
CA SER A 164 -40.37 10.40 14.55
C SER A 164 -41.35 10.93 13.48
N LEU A 165 -40.87 11.17 12.26
CA LEU A 165 -41.67 11.61 11.12
C LEU A 165 -42.55 10.48 10.56
N LEU A 166 -42.04 9.27 10.51
CA LEU A 166 -42.79 8.09 10.09
C LEU A 166 -43.86 7.69 11.13
N GLU A 167 -43.58 7.82 12.44
CA GLU A 167 -44.55 7.62 13.49
C GLU A 167 -45.65 8.67 13.47
N LEU A 168 -45.32 9.95 13.14
CA LEU A 168 -46.29 11.05 13.01
C LEU A 168 -47.19 10.83 11.79
N LEU A 169 -46.64 10.41 10.66
CA LEU A 169 -47.41 10.12 9.43
C LEU A 169 -48.31 8.90 9.60
N GLY A 170 -47.86 7.85 10.33
CA GLY A 170 -48.66 6.66 10.62
C GLY A 170 -49.85 6.90 11.57
N ARG A 171 -49.85 8.02 12.33
CA ARG A 171 -50.98 8.42 13.18
C ARG A 171 -52.09 9.15 12.45
N ILE A 172 -51.84 9.66 11.25
CA ILE A 172 -52.84 10.42 10.47
C ILE A 172 -53.79 9.50 9.72
N ASP A 173 -53.39 8.26 9.44
CA ASP A 173 -54.22 7.25 8.69
C ASP A 173 -55.10 6.37 9.60
N GLY A 174 -55.15 6.62 10.90
CA GLY A 174 -55.88 5.81 11.88
C GLY A 174 -57.19 6.38 12.38
N GLU A 175 -57.65 7.54 11.90
CA GLU A 175 -58.96 8.12 12.26
C GLU A 175 -59.87 8.27 11.03
N SER A 176 -60.58 7.20 10.70
CA SER A 176 -61.76 7.20 9.84
C SER A 176 -62.71 6.10 10.23
#